data_d04124d045f79be42bdb6e89f2ffc2be
#
_entry.id   d04124d045f79be42bdb6e89f2ffc2be
#
_cell.length_a   1.000
_cell.length_b   1.000
_cell.length_c   1.000
_cell.angle_alpha   90.00
_cell.angle_beta   90.00
_cell.angle_gamma   90.00
#
_symmetry.space_group_name_H-M   'P 1'
#
loop_
_entity.id
_entity.type
_entity.pdbx_description
1 polymer ?
#
loop_
_entity_poly.entity_id
_entity_poly.type
_entity_poly.pdbx_seq_one_letter_code
_entity_poly.pdbx_strand_id
1 'polypeptide(L)'
;MTAVCEAFAHGANNVANATGPFEIICAVYFDGEVRSNRSLCKFGYLTLALGGFGIVAGLALYGYRILAAISVKIAKITPSRGFSIEIGAALVMITGTMLGIPLSSTHCQVGATLGVARLEGLGGLNSKMVLKIFAGWAVTTAICGVSCALLFAQGAYAPFVFDTEE
;
A
#
# COMPACT_ATOMS: atom_id res chain seq x y z
N MET A 1 -2.19 -5.39 -21.59
CA MET A 1 -1.80 -6.56 -20.76
C MET A 1 -0.98 -6.16 -19.54
N THR A 2 0.01 -5.29 -19.64
CA THR A 2 0.87 -4.84 -18.53
C THR A 2 0.10 -4.17 -17.41
N ALA A 3 -0.86 -3.29 -17.72
CA ALA A 3 -1.74 -2.67 -16.73
C ALA A 3 -2.54 -3.69 -15.90
N VAL A 4 -2.90 -4.84 -16.47
CA VAL A 4 -3.58 -5.92 -15.74
C VAL A 4 -2.61 -6.60 -14.78
N CYS A 5 -1.36 -6.85 -15.21
CA CYS A 5 -0.32 -7.43 -14.35
C CYS A 5 0.02 -6.48 -13.20
N GLU A 6 0.13 -5.19 -13.49
CA GLU A 6 0.38 -4.17 -12.46
C GLU A 6 -0.79 -4.06 -11.49
N ALA A 7 -2.02 -4.02 -11.98
CA ALA A 7 -3.21 -3.98 -11.14
C ALA A 7 -3.30 -5.20 -10.21
N PHE A 8 -2.95 -6.38 -10.71
CA PHE A 8 -2.88 -7.60 -9.92
C PHE A 8 -1.80 -7.52 -8.83
N ALA A 9 -0.57 -7.11 -9.20
CA ALA A 9 0.53 -6.94 -8.26
C ALA A 9 0.22 -5.90 -7.19
N HIS A 10 -0.37 -4.77 -7.60
CA HIS A 10 -0.83 -3.70 -6.71
C HIS A 10 -1.90 -4.20 -5.74
N GLY A 11 -2.92 -4.89 -6.24
CA GLY A 11 -4.00 -5.43 -5.42
C GLY A 11 -3.48 -6.44 -4.39
N ALA A 12 -2.67 -7.40 -4.81
CA ALA A 12 -2.09 -8.40 -3.93
C ALA A 12 -1.23 -7.77 -2.81
N ASN A 13 -0.36 -6.83 -3.16
CA ASN A 13 0.49 -6.14 -2.19
C ASN A 13 -0.32 -5.27 -1.22
N ASN A 14 -1.25 -4.47 -1.71
CA ASN A 14 -2.00 -3.53 -0.88
C ASN A 14 -3.04 -4.24 0.01
N VAL A 15 -3.69 -5.29 -0.46
CA VAL A 15 -4.56 -6.11 0.39
C VAL A 15 -3.76 -6.71 1.53
N ALA A 16 -2.61 -7.33 1.24
CA ALA A 16 -1.76 -7.92 2.27
C ALA A 16 -1.29 -6.89 3.32
N ASN A 17 -0.86 -5.71 2.88
CA ASN A 17 -0.40 -4.65 3.78
C ASN A 17 -1.54 -4.06 4.64
N ALA A 18 -2.76 -3.96 4.10
CA ALA A 18 -3.91 -3.40 4.81
C ALA A 18 -4.54 -4.41 5.78
N THR A 19 -4.67 -5.67 5.36
CA THR A 19 -5.39 -6.69 6.14
C THR A 19 -4.47 -7.51 7.06
N GLY A 20 -3.16 -7.57 6.79
CA GLY A 20 -2.22 -8.36 7.58
C GLY A 20 -2.23 -8.06 9.08
N PRO A 21 -2.10 -6.80 9.51
CA PRO A 21 -2.18 -6.46 10.94
C PRO A 21 -3.54 -6.83 11.56
N PHE A 22 -4.63 -6.61 10.83
CA PHE A 22 -5.97 -6.94 11.29
C PHE A 22 -6.17 -8.47 11.42
N GLU A 23 -5.61 -9.23 10.49
CA GLU A 23 -5.65 -10.68 10.52
C GLU A 23 -4.89 -11.26 11.73
N ILE A 24 -3.74 -10.66 12.10
CA ILE A 24 -3.00 -11.03 13.31
C ILE A 24 -3.86 -10.79 14.56
N ILE A 25 -4.54 -9.63 14.64
CA ILE A 25 -5.45 -9.32 15.75
C ILE A 25 -6.58 -10.35 15.83
N CYS A 26 -7.20 -10.69 14.69
CA CYS A 26 -8.24 -11.71 14.64
C CYS A 26 -7.71 -13.09 15.06
N ALA A 27 -6.51 -13.48 14.65
CA ALA A 27 -5.92 -14.75 15.03
C ALA A 27 -5.69 -14.83 16.55
N VAL A 28 -5.16 -13.77 17.15
CA VAL A 28 -4.98 -13.71 18.62
C VAL A 28 -6.32 -13.75 19.35
N TYR A 29 -7.32 -13.04 18.85
CA TYR A 29 -8.63 -12.96 19.50
C TYR A 29 -9.42 -14.26 19.41
N PHE A 30 -9.46 -14.92 18.24
CA PHE A 30 -10.29 -16.11 18.01
C PHE A 30 -9.55 -17.43 18.26
N ASP A 31 -8.25 -17.48 17.95
CA ASP A 31 -7.46 -18.72 18.03
C ASP A 31 -6.57 -18.74 19.29
N GLY A 32 -6.40 -17.61 19.99
CA GLY A 32 -5.60 -17.51 21.20
C GLY A 32 -4.07 -17.57 20.97
N GLU A 33 -3.62 -17.71 19.74
CA GLU A 33 -2.20 -17.91 19.43
C GLU A 33 -1.74 -16.99 18.29
N VAL A 34 -0.51 -16.47 18.40
CA VAL A 34 0.18 -15.84 17.27
C VAL A 34 0.75 -16.95 16.41
N ARG A 35 0.10 -17.23 15.29
CA ARG A 35 0.53 -18.28 14.36
C ARG A 35 1.84 -17.88 13.67
N SER A 36 2.87 -18.64 13.90
CA SER A 36 4.18 -18.51 13.24
C SER A 36 4.14 -18.96 11.77
N ASN A 37 3.18 -19.78 11.38
CA ASN A 37 2.97 -20.24 10.01
C ASN A 37 2.05 -19.29 9.25
N ARG A 38 2.32 -19.06 7.94
CA ARG A 38 1.53 -18.25 7.00
C ARG A 38 0.08 -18.75 6.79
N SER A 39 -0.50 -19.47 7.74
CA SER A 39 -1.88 -19.92 7.71
C SER A 39 -2.81 -18.82 8.18
N LEU A 40 -3.82 -18.52 7.39
CA LEU A 40 -4.87 -17.57 7.73
C LEU A 40 -5.66 -18.04 8.95
N CYS A 41 -6.18 -17.11 9.75
CA CYS A 41 -7.12 -17.44 10.81
C CYS A 41 -8.43 -18.01 10.24
N LYS A 42 -9.30 -18.54 11.09
CA LYS A 42 -10.58 -19.15 10.68
C LYS A 42 -11.44 -18.23 9.78
N PHE A 43 -11.32 -16.91 9.95
CA PHE A 43 -12.01 -15.89 9.18
C PHE A 43 -11.09 -15.14 8.19
N GLY A 44 -9.86 -15.60 7.96
CA GLY A 44 -8.86 -14.90 7.17
C GLY A 44 -9.27 -14.63 5.72
N TYR A 45 -10.04 -15.54 5.10
CA TYR A 45 -10.58 -15.28 3.76
C TYR A 45 -11.61 -14.16 3.74
N LEU A 46 -12.39 -14.01 4.82
CA LEU A 46 -13.35 -12.91 4.94
C LEU A 46 -12.65 -11.57 5.13
N THR A 47 -11.60 -11.53 5.94
CA THR A 47 -10.78 -10.31 6.12
C THR A 47 -10.11 -9.89 4.82
N LEU A 48 -9.57 -10.83 4.05
CA LEU A 48 -9.01 -10.56 2.72
C LEU A 48 -10.06 -10.04 1.74
N ALA A 49 -11.25 -10.64 1.73
CA ALA A 49 -12.34 -10.21 0.87
C ALA A 49 -12.83 -8.80 1.22
N LEU A 50 -12.99 -8.49 2.50
CA LEU A 50 -13.35 -7.14 2.99
C LEU A 50 -12.28 -6.11 2.64
N GLY A 51 -10.99 -6.45 2.83
CA GLY A 51 -9.88 -5.59 2.45
C GLY A 51 -9.83 -5.32 0.94
N GLY A 52 -9.99 -6.36 0.13
CA GLY A 52 -10.08 -6.24 -1.33
C GLY A 52 -11.24 -5.34 -1.76
N PHE A 53 -12.42 -5.55 -1.21
CA PHE A 53 -13.59 -4.70 -1.47
C PHE A 53 -13.35 -3.24 -1.07
N GLY A 54 -12.75 -3.02 0.10
CA GLY A 54 -12.40 -1.68 0.58
C GLY A 54 -11.43 -0.96 -0.37
N ILE A 55 -10.41 -1.66 -0.89
CA ILE A 55 -9.48 -1.09 -1.88
C ILE A 55 -10.20 -0.74 -3.17
N VAL A 56 -11.04 -1.63 -3.71
CA VAL A 56 -11.82 -1.36 -4.92
C VAL A 56 -12.72 -0.15 -4.74
N ALA A 57 -13.43 -0.06 -3.62
CA ALA A 57 -14.29 1.08 -3.31
C ALA A 57 -13.48 2.38 -3.18
N GLY A 58 -12.34 2.36 -2.47
CA GLY A 58 -11.47 3.53 -2.33
C GLY A 58 -10.91 4.01 -3.67
N LEU A 59 -10.47 3.10 -4.53
CA LEU A 59 -9.98 3.42 -5.87
C LEU A 59 -11.08 3.99 -6.76
N ALA A 60 -12.28 3.43 -6.70
CA ALA A 60 -13.42 3.89 -7.49
C ALA A 60 -13.92 5.28 -7.05
N LEU A 61 -13.93 5.56 -5.75
CA LEU A 61 -14.43 6.83 -5.21
C LEU A 61 -13.44 7.99 -5.39
N TYR A 62 -12.17 7.78 -5.07
CA TYR A 62 -11.20 8.88 -5.06
C TYR A 62 -9.83 8.52 -5.66
N GLY A 63 -9.42 7.26 -5.62
CA GLY A 63 -8.08 6.82 -6.02
C GLY A 63 -7.75 7.14 -7.48
N TYR A 64 -8.73 7.13 -8.37
CA TYR A 64 -8.53 7.46 -9.79
C TYR A 64 -7.97 8.89 -10.00
N ARG A 65 -8.32 9.85 -9.15
CA ARG A 65 -7.81 11.24 -9.21
C ARG A 65 -6.34 11.30 -8.83
N ILE A 66 -5.95 10.52 -7.82
CA ILE A 66 -4.56 10.43 -7.36
C ILE A 66 -3.70 9.75 -8.41
N LEU A 67 -4.15 8.63 -8.96
CA LEU A 67 -3.46 7.90 -10.03
C LEU A 67 -3.25 8.77 -11.26
N ALA A 68 -4.28 9.48 -11.71
CA ALA A 68 -4.18 10.41 -12.82
C ALA A 68 -3.16 11.53 -12.54
N ALA A 69 -3.13 12.07 -11.32
CA ALA A 69 -2.17 13.11 -10.95
C ALA A 69 -0.72 12.61 -10.97
N ILE A 70 -0.47 11.40 -10.49
CA ILE A 70 0.86 10.79 -10.49
C ILE A 70 1.29 10.45 -11.91
N SER A 71 0.45 9.78 -12.69
CA SER A 71 0.79 9.28 -14.02
C SER A 71 1.03 10.40 -15.04
N VAL A 72 0.22 11.46 -15.03
CA VAL A 72 0.25 12.49 -16.08
C VAL A 72 1.17 13.66 -15.74
N LYS A 73 1.35 13.96 -14.45
CA LYS A 73 2.05 15.18 -14.01
C LYS A 73 3.54 15.01 -13.72
N ILE A 74 4.04 13.80 -13.58
CA ILE A 74 5.45 13.54 -13.25
C ILE A 74 6.32 13.62 -14.51
N ALA A 75 5.92 12.96 -15.59
CA ALA A 75 6.64 12.88 -16.85
C ALA A 75 5.68 12.76 -18.03
N LYS A 76 6.17 13.07 -19.24
CA LYS A 76 5.42 12.81 -20.47
C LYS A 76 5.46 11.30 -20.77
N ILE A 77 4.33 10.63 -20.54
CA ILE A 77 4.21 9.18 -20.73
C ILE A 77 3.70 8.90 -22.14
N THR A 78 4.46 8.14 -22.92
CA THR A 78 4.04 7.51 -24.17
C THR A 78 3.62 6.06 -23.89
N PRO A 79 2.87 5.39 -24.79
CA PRO A 79 2.48 3.99 -24.58
C PRO A 79 3.68 3.04 -24.32
N SER A 80 4.79 3.24 -24.99
CA SER A 80 6.00 2.44 -24.80
C SER A 80 6.66 2.68 -23.44
N ARG A 81 6.68 3.94 -22.96
CA ARG A 81 7.17 4.29 -21.62
C ARG A 81 6.25 3.72 -20.54
N GLY A 82 4.93 3.86 -20.72
CA GLY A 82 3.96 3.28 -19.83
C GLY A 82 4.14 1.77 -19.66
N PHE A 83 4.34 1.06 -20.75
CA PHE A 83 4.65 -0.36 -20.73
C PHE A 83 5.89 -0.70 -19.87
N SER A 84 6.99 0.03 -20.04
CA SER A 84 8.23 -0.20 -19.27
C SER A 84 8.05 0.15 -17.78
N ILE A 85 7.30 1.22 -17.47
CA ILE A 85 7.01 1.64 -16.12
C ILE A 85 6.14 0.57 -15.41
N GLU A 86 5.06 0.13 -16.04
CA GLU A 86 4.14 -0.86 -15.48
C GLU A 86 4.82 -2.20 -15.21
N ILE A 87 5.60 -2.71 -16.17
CA ILE A 87 6.35 -3.95 -15.97
C ILE A 87 7.39 -3.79 -14.88
N GLY A 88 8.16 -2.71 -14.89
CA GLY A 88 9.18 -2.45 -13.87
C GLY A 88 8.59 -2.38 -12.47
N ALA A 89 7.50 -1.64 -12.29
CA ALA A 89 6.80 -1.54 -11.02
C ALA A 89 6.22 -2.89 -10.58
N ALA A 90 5.56 -3.63 -11.49
CA ALA A 90 4.97 -4.94 -11.20
C ALA A 90 6.03 -5.96 -10.77
N LEU A 91 7.17 -6.03 -11.47
CA LEU A 91 8.26 -6.94 -11.13
C LEU A 91 8.82 -6.66 -9.73
N VAL A 92 9.06 -5.40 -9.40
CA VAL A 92 9.54 -5.02 -8.06
C VAL A 92 8.51 -5.37 -6.99
N MET A 93 7.23 -5.07 -7.21
CA MET A 93 6.16 -5.38 -6.26
C MET A 93 6.00 -6.89 -6.04
N ILE A 94 5.97 -7.68 -7.11
CA ILE A 94 5.83 -9.15 -7.01
C ILE A 94 7.03 -9.73 -6.27
N THR A 95 8.25 -9.35 -6.65
CA THR A 95 9.46 -9.86 -6.02
C THR A 95 9.50 -9.51 -4.54
N GLY A 96 9.21 -8.27 -4.17
CA GLY A 96 9.18 -7.85 -2.78
C GLY A 96 8.10 -8.55 -1.96
N THR A 97 6.91 -8.73 -2.54
CA THR A 97 5.81 -9.46 -1.89
C THR A 97 6.18 -10.94 -1.67
N MET A 98 6.85 -11.58 -2.64
CA MET A 98 7.33 -12.96 -2.49
C MET A 98 8.40 -13.10 -1.40
N LEU A 99 9.24 -12.09 -1.24
CA LEU A 99 10.25 -12.04 -0.19
C LEU A 99 9.68 -11.64 1.19
N GLY A 100 8.39 -11.29 1.26
CA GLY A 100 7.75 -10.84 2.50
C GLY A 100 8.16 -9.42 2.92
N ILE A 101 8.68 -8.63 2.00
CA ILE A 101 9.05 -7.24 2.24
C ILE A 101 7.83 -6.34 2.00
N PRO A 102 7.35 -5.59 3.01
CA PRO A 102 6.23 -4.67 2.81
C PRO A 102 6.69 -3.50 1.93
N LEU A 103 6.17 -3.45 0.70
CA LEU A 103 6.48 -2.41 -0.27
C LEU A 103 5.30 -1.45 -0.45
N SER A 104 5.62 -0.19 -0.72
CA SER A 104 4.63 0.79 -1.17
C SER A 104 4.53 0.75 -2.70
N SER A 105 3.37 0.39 -3.21
CA SER A 105 3.08 0.38 -4.65
C SER A 105 3.30 1.75 -5.30
N THR A 106 2.94 2.84 -4.59
CA THR A 106 3.16 4.22 -5.08
C THR A 106 4.66 4.54 -5.20
N HIS A 107 5.50 4.09 -4.26
CA HIS A 107 6.95 4.27 -4.36
C HIS A 107 7.54 3.50 -5.54
N CYS A 108 7.10 2.27 -5.76
CA CYS A 108 7.53 1.46 -6.90
C CYS A 108 7.15 2.13 -8.23
N GLN A 109 5.91 2.61 -8.34
CA GLN A 109 5.42 3.29 -9.53
C GLN A 109 6.15 4.60 -9.82
N VAL A 110 6.35 5.44 -8.81
CA VAL A 110 7.09 6.70 -8.96
C VAL A 110 8.56 6.40 -9.27
N GLY A 111 9.17 5.41 -8.61
CA GLY A 111 10.55 4.99 -8.89
C GLY A 111 10.73 4.51 -10.34
N ALA A 112 9.84 3.66 -10.84
CA ALA A 112 9.86 3.19 -12.23
C ALA A 112 9.69 4.37 -13.21
N THR A 113 8.78 5.30 -12.92
CA THR A 113 8.55 6.50 -13.73
C THR A 113 9.81 7.39 -13.78
N LEU A 114 10.46 7.60 -12.64
CA LEU A 114 11.70 8.37 -12.55
C LEU A 114 12.85 7.70 -13.30
N GLY A 115 12.96 6.36 -13.20
CA GLY A 115 13.95 5.57 -13.92
C GLY A 115 13.82 5.74 -15.43
N VAL A 116 12.63 5.57 -15.97
CA VAL A 116 12.35 5.75 -17.41
C VAL A 116 12.59 7.19 -17.84
N ALA A 117 12.12 8.17 -17.06
CA ALA A 117 12.34 9.59 -17.37
C ALA A 117 13.83 9.98 -17.36
N ARG A 118 14.63 9.36 -16.50
CA ARG A 118 16.08 9.58 -16.41
C ARG A 118 16.82 9.09 -17.65
N LEU A 119 16.43 7.93 -18.18
CA LEU A 119 17.07 7.35 -19.38
C LEU A 119 16.82 8.18 -20.64
N GLU A 120 15.70 8.89 -20.69
CA GLU A 120 15.34 9.72 -21.85
C GLU A 120 15.79 11.19 -21.75
N GLY A 121 16.50 11.54 -20.69
CA GLY A 121 16.90 12.91 -20.39
C GLY A 121 15.86 13.66 -19.56
N LEU A 122 16.36 14.48 -18.63
CA LEU A 122 15.55 15.17 -17.61
C LEU A 122 14.58 16.26 -18.14
N GLY A 123 14.59 16.55 -19.42
CA GLY A 123 13.81 17.64 -20.03
C GLY A 123 12.28 17.49 -19.95
N GLY A 124 11.78 16.29 -19.62
CA GLY A 124 10.35 16.02 -19.45
C GLY A 124 9.90 15.81 -18.00
N LEU A 125 10.83 15.86 -17.04
CA LEU A 125 10.56 15.57 -15.64
C LEU A 125 10.11 16.82 -14.88
N ASN A 126 8.97 16.74 -14.20
CA ASN A 126 8.48 17.81 -13.33
C ASN A 126 9.07 17.65 -11.91
N SER A 127 10.28 18.19 -11.70
CA SER A 127 10.97 18.12 -10.41
C SER A 127 10.18 18.70 -9.24
N LYS A 128 9.36 19.74 -9.47
CA LYS A 128 8.49 20.32 -8.43
C LYS A 128 7.41 19.32 -8.00
N MET A 129 6.87 18.54 -8.93
CA MET A 129 5.87 17.53 -8.63
C MET A 129 6.50 16.37 -7.86
N VAL A 130 7.68 15.93 -8.27
CA VAL A 130 8.45 14.89 -7.57
C VAL A 130 8.72 15.31 -6.12
N LEU A 131 9.21 16.52 -5.89
CA LEU A 131 9.47 17.04 -4.54
C LEU A 131 8.18 17.08 -3.68
N LYS A 132 7.04 17.48 -4.27
CA LYS A 132 5.74 17.46 -3.57
C LYS A 132 5.33 16.05 -3.15
N ILE A 133 5.58 15.06 -3.99
CA ILE A 133 5.28 13.65 -3.68
C ILE A 133 6.15 13.18 -2.51
N PHE A 134 7.46 13.42 -2.53
CA PHE A 134 8.37 13.07 -1.44
C PHE A 134 7.98 13.78 -0.12
N ALA A 135 7.67 15.06 -0.18
CA ALA A 135 7.18 15.80 0.99
C ALA A 135 5.85 15.21 1.51
N GLY A 136 4.93 14.84 0.60
CA GLY A 136 3.68 14.18 0.95
C GLY A 136 3.92 12.86 1.68
N TRP A 137 4.87 12.04 1.24
CA TRP A 137 5.21 10.78 1.91
C TRP A 137 5.75 11.02 3.32
N ALA A 138 6.65 11.99 3.51
CA ALA A 138 7.15 12.33 4.83
C ALA A 138 6.03 12.78 5.78
N VAL A 139 5.14 13.65 5.30
CA VAL A 139 3.99 14.14 6.09
C VAL A 139 3.01 13.02 6.44
N THR A 140 2.65 12.17 5.46
CA THR A 140 1.73 11.05 5.72
C THR A 140 2.30 10.04 6.70
N THR A 141 3.60 9.72 6.60
CA THR A 141 4.27 8.82 7.54
C THR A 141 4.25 9.38 8.96
N ALA A 142 4.54 10.67 9.13
CA ALA A 142 4.50 11.34 10.43
C ALA A 142 3.08 11.34 11.01
N ILE A 143 2.07 11.70 10.22
CA ILE A 143 0.66 11.72 10.66
C ILE A 143 0.20 10.31 11.05
N CYS A 144 0.47 9.30 10.22
CA CYS A 144 0.09 7.93 10.52
C CYS A 144 0.78 7.42 11.79
N GLY A 145 2.08 7.69 11.95
CA GLY A 145 2.84 7.28 13.14
C GLY A 145 2.29 7.90 14.43
N VAL A 146 2.03 9.22 14.41
CA VAL A 146 1.45 9.92 15.56
C VAL A 146 0.05 9.41 15.86
N SER A 147 -0.80 9.24 14.84
CA SER A 147 -2.17 8.73 15.02
C SER A 147 -2.18 7.32 15.60
N CYS A 148 -1.34 6.42 15.10
CA CYS A 148 -1.21 5.07 15.64
C CYS A 148 -0.71 5.07 17.09
N ALA A 149 0.29 5.90 17.40
CA ALA A 149 0.82 6.02 18.75
C ALA A 149 -0.25 6.52 19.75
N LEU A 150 -1.04 7.52 19.36
CA LEU A 150 -2.13 8.05 20.18
C LEU A 150 -3.24 7.00 20.41
N LEU A 151 -3.66 6.27 19.37
CA LEU A 151 -4.66 5.21 19.48
C LEU A 151 -4.15 4.06 20.36
N PHE A 152 -2.89 3.68 20.19
CA PHE A 152 -2.28 2.66 21.03
C PHE A 152 -2.18 3.11 22.49
N ALA A 153 -1.73 4.34 22.73
CA ALA A 153 -1.67 4.91 24.07
C ALA A 153 -3.04 4.97 24.73
N GLN A 154 -4.09 5.35 23.99
CA GLN A 154 -5.46 5.33 24.48
C GLN A 154 -5.88 3.93 24.92
N GLY A 155 -5.61 2.89 24.12
CA GLY A 155 -5.93 1.51 24.48
C GLY A 155 -5.10 0.97 25.66
N ALA A 156 -3.82 1.40 25.79
CA ALA A 156 -2.91 0.90 26.82
C ALA A 156 -3.03 1.62 28.16
N TYR A 157 -3.32 2.95 28.14
CA TYR A 157 -3.32 3.79 29.34
C TYR A 157 -4.72 4.22 29.80
N ALA A 158 -5.76 3.99 29.02
CA ALA A 158 -7.15 4.11 29.44
C ALA A 158 -7.81 2.73 29.41
N PRO A 159 -7.38 1.79 30.27
CA PRO A 159 -8.02 0.50 30.35
C PRO A 159 -9.45 0.76 30.80
N PHE A 160 -10.40 0.57 29.90
CA PHE A 160 -11.75 0.31 30.32
C PHE A 160 -11.70 -1.00 31.08
N VAL A 161 -11.72 -0.86 32.35
CA VAL A 161 -11.94 -1.92 33.28
C VAL A 161 -13.30 -2.52 32.93
N PHE A 162 -13.29 -3.57 32.14
CA PHE A 162 -14.30 -4.58 32.31
C PHE A 162 -13.88 -5.40 33.52
N ASP A 163 -14.01 -4.81 34.71
CA ASP A 163 -14.15 -5.59 35.92
C ASP A 163 -15.46 -6.34 35.74
N THR A 164 -15.38 -7.49 35.14
CA THR A 164 -16.35 -8.53 35.38
C THR A 164 -16.06 -8.95 36.82
N GLU A 165 -16.81 -8.36 37.77
CA GLU A 165 -17.00 -8.92 39.08
C GLU A 165 -17.38 -10.39 38.90
N GLU A 166 -16.54 -11.27 39.41
CA GLU A 166 -16.92 -12.63 39.76
C GLU A 166 -17.84 -12.64 40.97
#